data_ea3603d68a41d4fa165bc879a4ef1721
#
_entry.id   ea3603d68a41d4fa165bc879a4ef1721
#
_cell.length_a   1.000
_cell.length_b   1.000
_cell.length_c   1.000
_cell.angle_alpha   90.00
_cell.angle_beta   90.00
_cell.angle_gamma   90.00
#
_symmetry.space_group_name_H-M   'P 1'
#
loop_
_entity.id
_entity.type
_entity.pdbx_description
1 polymer ?
#
loop_
_entity_poly.entity_id
_entity_poly.type
_entity_poly.pdbx_seq_one_letter_code
_entity_poly.pdbx_strand_id
1 'polypeptide(L)'
;MKIAILEDDLSQAAQMKQAVEKMGYTCRHYSSGKDLISDLMAPNTFELLILDWELPDITGKDVLIWMRQNLGYALPVLFITSRSGEEDLVEAIETGADDYIVKPFSEPALRVRLLALLRRKNAANPDNPVFDVGPYVFDTQARCVHLNDEAITLAPKEFDLAVLFFRNLGRLFSRDALSVAIWNREIPATSRTLDTHLSNVRQKLRIRPENGLRIVSS
;
A
#
# COMPACT_ATOMS: atom_id res chain seq x y z
N MET A 1 -0.31 -16.48 4.91
CA MET A 1 -0.66 -15.30 4.10
C MET A 1 -1.17 -15.77 2.76
N LYS A 2 -2.33 -15.27 2.30
CA LYS A 2 -3.04 -15.79 1.12
C LYS A 2 -3.17 -14.68 0.05
N ILE A 3 -2.73 -14.97 -1.17
CA ILE A 3 -2.82 -14.07 -2.33
C ILE A 3 -3.88 -14.61 -3.29
N ALA A 4 -4.78 -13.74 -3.78
CA ALA A 4 -5.68 -14.11 -4.86
C ALA A 4 -5.08 -13.70 -6.21
N ILE A 5 -5.25 -14.55 -7.21
CA ILE A 5 -4.85 -14.30 -8.61
C ILE A 5 -6.11 -14.41 -9.45
N LEU A 6 -6.41 -13.37 -10.20
CA LEU A 6 -7.46 -13.34 -11.22
C LEU A 6 -6.79 -13.30 -12.59
N GLU A 7 -6.86 -14.41 -13.32
CA GLU A 7 -6.24 -14.62 -14.63
C GLU A 7 -6.97 -15.76 -15.33
N ASP A 8 -7.44 -15.57 -16.54
CA ASP A 8 -8.17 -16.60 -17.30
C ASP A 8 -7.23 -17.57 -18.03
N ASP A 9 -6.02 -17.16 -18.38
CA ASP A 9 -5.00 -18.04 -18.95
C ASP A 9 -4.37 -18.91 -17.86
N LEU A 10 -4.65 -20.22 -17.91
CA LEU A 10 -4.15 -21.18 -16.92
C LEU A 10 -2.63 -21.29 -16.88
N SER A 11 -1.92 -21.05 -17.99
CA SER A 11 -0.46 -21.10 -18.07
C SER A 11 0.15 -19.91 -17.32
N GLN A 12 -0.38 -18.72 -17.55
CA GLN A 12 0.04 -17.50 -16.86
C GLN A 12 -0.32 -17.55 -15.38
N ALA A 13 -1.52 -18.01 -15.05
CA ALA A 13 -1.95 -18.24 -13.66
C ALA A 13 -0.99 -19.21 -12.92
N ALA A 14 -0.56 -20.30 -13.59
CA ALA A 14 0.37 -21.25 -13.02
C ALA A 14 1.75 -20.64 -12.76
N GLN A 15 2.26 -19.81 -13.67
CA GLN A 15 3.53 -19.08 -13.48
C GLN A 15 3.46 -18.12 -12.29
N MET A 16 2.40 -17.32 -12.17
CA MET A 16 2.21 -16.42 -11.03
C MET A 16 2.07 -17.18 -9.72
N LYS A 17 1.28 -18.26 -9.73
CA LYS A 17 1.10 -19.15 -8.58
C LYS A 17 2.44 -19.70 -8.11
N GLN A 18 3.26 -20.21 -9.01
CA GLN A 18 4.58 -20.75 -8.67
C GLN A 18 5.48 -19.66 -8.05
N ALA A 19 5.48 -18.45 -8.60
CA ALA A 19 6.25 -17.33 -8.07
C ALA A 19 5.81 -16.96 -6.65
N VAL A 20 4.49 -16.90 -6.39
CA VAL A 20 3.89 -16.61 -5.09
C VAL A 20 4.24 -17.71 -4.07
N GLU A 21 4.11 -18.98 -4.45
CA GLU A 21 4.39 -20.13 -3.57
C GLU A 21 5.89 -20.24 -3.20
N LYS A 22 6.80 -19.91 -4.13
CA LYS A 22 8.25 -19.81 -3.83
C LYS A 22 8.58 -18.73 -2.80
N MET A 23 7.72 -17.73 -2.65
CA MET A 23 7.84 -16.69 -1.61
C MET A 23 7.28 -17.15 -0.25
N GLY A 24 6.74 -18.36 -0.13
CA GLY A 24 6.13 -18.88 1.08
C GLY A 24 4.68 -18.47 1.30
N TYR A 25 4.01 -17.87 0.31
CA TYR A 25 2.59 -17.51 0.38
C TYR A 25 1.70 -18.60 -0.20
N THR A 26 0.49 -18.72 0.31
CA THR A 26 -0.55 -19.55 -0.32
C THR A 26 -1.28 -18.73 -1.39
N CYS A 27 -1.79 -19.40 -2.41
CA CYS A 27 -2.43 -18.76 -3.54
C CYS A 27 -3.82 -19.36 -3.82
N ARG A 28 -4.80 -18.51 -4.15
CA ARG A 28 -6.08 -18.92 -4.72
C ARG A 28 -6.26 -18.28 -6.09
N HIS A 29 -6.51 -19.12 -7.08
CA HIS A 29 -6.71 -18.70 -8.47
C HIS A 29 -8.19 -18.60 -8.81
N TYR A 30 -8.54 -17.60 -9.61
CA TYR A 30 -9.85 -17.34 -10.21
C TYR A 30 -9.68 -17.08 -11.70
N SER A 31 -10.53 -17.69 -12.51
CA SER A 31 -10.61 -17.42 -13.95
C SER A 31 -11.77 -16.47 -14.32
N SER A 32 -12.56 -16.07 -13.35
CA SER A 32 -13.74 -15.21 -13.49
C SER A 32 -13.72 -14.11 -12.44
N GLY A 33 -13.92 -12.86 -12.89
CA GLY A 33 -14.03 -11.71 -12.00
C GLY A 33 -15.24 -11.78 -11.08
N LYS A 34 -16.35 -12.37 -11.55
CA LYS A 34 -17.56 -12.57 -10.72
C LYS A 34 -17.32 -13.53 -9.56
N ASP A 35 -16.56 -14.60 -9.80
CA ASP A 35 -16.23 -15.58 -8.76
C ASP A 35 -15.32 -14.96 -7.70
N LEU A 36 -14.35 -14.15 -8.11
CA LEU A 36 -13.51 -13.40 -7.19
C LEU A 36 -14.34 -12.42 -6.36
N ILE A 37 -15.21 -11.62 -6.98
CA ILE A 37 -16.12 -10.70 -6.27
C ILE A 37 -16.97 -11.43 -5.25
N SER A 38 -17.57 -12.55 -5.63
CA SER A 38 -18.39 -13.37 -4.74
C SER A 38 -17.61 -13.83 -3.50
N ASP A 39 -16.35 -14.22 -3.68
CA ASP A 39 -15.49 -14.64 -2.58
C ASP A 39 -14.99 -13.46 -1.71
N LEU A 40 -14.82 -12.29 -2.32
CA LEU A 40 -14.48 -11.07 -1.60
C LEU A 40 -15.62 -10.50 -0.73
N MET A 41 -16.88 -10.83 -1.05
CA MET A 41 -18.05 -10.46 -0.23
C MET A 41 -18.15 -11.29 1.05
N ALA A 42 -17.56 -12.48 1.07
CA ALA A 42 -17.48 -13.31 2.27
C ALA A 42 -16.27 -12.86 3.14
N PRO A 43 -16.26 -13.18 4.44
CA PRO A 43 -15.08 -12.98 5.26
C PRO A 43 -13.88 -13.69 4.65
N ASN A 44 -12.92 -12.93 4.16
CA ASN A 44 -11.71 -13.46 3.53
C ASN A 44 -10.47 -12.91 4.20
N THR A 45 -9.35 -13.61 3.99
CA THR A 45 -8.06 -13.27 4.59
C THR A 45 -6.99 -13.05 3.52
N PHE A 46 -7.39 -12.49 2.36
CA PHE A 46 -6.41 -12.15 1.33
C PHE A 46 -5.52 -10.98 1.79
N GLU A 47 -4.25 -11.12 1.48
CA GLU A 47 -3.23 -10.13 1.79
C GLU A 47 -2.94 -9.21 0.62
N LEU A 48 -3.18 -9.68 -0.61
CA LEU A 48 -2.94 -8.98 -1.85
C LEU A 48 -3.75 -9.62 -2.97
N LEU A 49 -4.16 -8.84 -3.96
CA LEU A 49 -4.73 -9.33 -5.21
C LEU A 49 -3.79 -9.06 -6.37
N ILE A 50 -3.68 -10.06 -7.27
CA ILE A 50 -3.08 -9.92 -8.59
C ILE A 50 -4.24 -10.00 -9.56
N LEU A 51 -4.46 -8.96 -10.38
CA LEU A 51 -5.57 -8.89 -11.33
C LEU A 51 -5.04 -8.74 -12.74
N ASP A 52 -5.46 -9.63 -13.66
CA ASP A 52 -5.36 -9.34 -15.08
C ASP A 52 -6.39 -8.27 -15.46
N TRP A 53 -6.03 -7.45 -16.43
CA TRP A 53 -6.91 -6.44 -16.98
C TRP A 53 -8.00 -7.03 -17.87
N GLU A 54 -7.61 -7.97 -18.73
CA GLU A 54 -8.46 -8.56 -19.76
C GLU A 54 -8.99 -9.91 -19.31
N LEU A 55 -10.31 -10.00 -19.11
CA LEU A 55 -11.00 -11.20 -18.66
C LEU A 55 -12.25 -11.41 -19.50
N PRO A 56 -12.74 -12.65 -19.65
CA PRO A 56 -13.84 -12.97 -20.57
C PRO A 56 -15.21 -12.52 -20.05
N ASP A 57 -15.41 -12.31 -18.74
CA ASP A 57 -16.71 -12.00 -18.14
C ASP A 57 -16.89 -10.53 -17.77
N ILE A 58 -16.01 -10.00 -16.94
CA ILE A 58 -15.93 -8.59 -16.55
C ILE A 58 -14.47 -8.20 -16.50
N THR A 59 -14.12 -6.94 -16.81
CA THR A 59 -12.72 -6.54 -16.85
C THR A 59 -12.12 -6.49 -15.45
N GLY A 60 -10.81 -6.72 -15.33
CA GLY A 60 -10.12 -6.55 -14.05
C GLY A 60 -10.25 -5.13 -13.49
N LYS A 61 -10.43 -4.13 -14.39
CA LYS A 61 -10.76 -2.76 -14.01
C LYS A 61 -12.11 -2.67 -13.29
N ASP A 62 -13.15 -3.34 -13.79
CA ASP A 62 -14.47 -3.35 -13.15
C ASP A 62 -14.41 -4.02 -11.77
N VAL A 63 -13.63 -5.09 -11.65
CA VAL A 63 -13.35 -5.73 -10.36
C VAL A 63 -12.67 -4.76 -9.39
N LEU A 64 -11.66 -4.00 -9.85
CA LEU A 64 -10.98 -3.01 -9.02
C LEU A 64 -11.92 -1.89 -8.59
N ILE A 65 -12.71 -1.32 -9.51
CA ILE A 65 -13.70 -0.28 -9.20
C ILE A 65 -14.66 -0.79 -8.11
N TRP A 66 -15.21 -1.98 -8.31
CA TRP A 66 -16.11 -2.60 -7.32
C TRP A 66 -15.41 -2.75 -5.96
N MET A 67 -14.17 -3.23 -5.94
CA MET A 67 -13.39 -3.37 -4.71
C MET A 67 -13.19 -2.03 -3.99
N ARG A 68 -12.79 -0.99 -4.70
CA ARG A 68 -12.56 0.32 -4.09
C ARG A 68 -13.82 0.94 -3.51
N GLN A 69 -14.96 0.70 -4.15
CA GLN A 69 -16.26 1.17 -3.67
C GLN A 69 -16.77 0.39 -2.44
N ASN A 70 -16.51 -0.92 -2.35
CA ASN A 70 -17.08 -1.79 -1.33
C ASN A 70 -16.11 -2.17 -0.21
N LEU A 71 -14.80 -2.27 -0.49
CA LEU A 71 -13.77 -2.72 0.45
C LEU A 71 -12.70 -1.65 0.75
N GLY A 72 -12.73 -0.53 0.03
CA GLY A 72 -11.73 0.54 0.17
C GLY A 72 -10.33 0.13 -0.28
N TYR A 73 -9.30 0.68 0.38
CA TYR A 73 -7.89 0.55 -0.02
C TYR A 73 -7.05 -0.37 0.90
N ALA A 74 -7.69 -1.08 1.84
CA ALA A 74 -6.98 -1.94 2.78
C ALA A 74 -6.33 -3.17 2.13
N LEU A 75 -6.87 -3.63 0.99
CA LEU A 75 -6.36 -4.75 0.23
C LEU A 75 -5.59 -4.24 -0.99
N PRO A 76 -4.26 -4.40 -1.04
CA PRO A 76 -3.45 -3.94 -2.17
C PRO A 76 -3.70 -4.76 -3.42
N VAL A 77 -3.63 -4.09 -4.57
CA VAL A 77 -3.87 -4.65 -5.90
C VAL A 77 -2.68 -4.40 -6.80
N LEU A 78 -2.12 -5.49 -7.34
CA LEU A 78 -1.17 -5.47 -8.44
C LEU A 78 -1.91 -5.80 -9.73
N PHE A 79 -1.93 -4.85 -10.69
CA PHE A 79 -2.41 -5.14 -12.02
C PHE A 79 -1.34 -5.82 -12.87
N ILE A 80 -1.77 -6.82 -13.64
CA ILE A 80 -0.98 -7.42 -14.70
C ILE A 80 -1.72 -7.19 -16.03
N THR A 81 -1.03 -6.68 -17.03
CA THR A 81 -1.68 -6.29 -18.30
C THR A 81 -0.77 -6.44 -19.49
N SER A 82 -1.35 -6.78 -20.64
CA SER A 82 -0.66 -6.73 -21.95
C SER A 82 -0.58 -5.29 -22.51
N ARG A 83 -1.32 -4.36 -21.90
CA ARG A 83 -1.34 -2.96 -22.31
C ARG A 83 -0.11 -2.24 -21.78
N SER A 84 0.66 -1.64 -22.68
CA SER A 84 1.92 -0.96 -22.36
C SER A 84 1.88 0.54 -22.66
N GLY A 85 0.71 1.07 -23.04
CA GLY A 85 0.51 2.49 -23.31
C GLY A 85 0.62 3.33 -22.03
N GLU A 86 1.15 4.54 -22.15
CA GLU A 86 1.23 5.48 -21.00
C GLU A 86 -0.17 5.82 -20.47
N GLU A 87 -1.16 5.94 -21.37
CA GLU A 87 -2.55 6.20 -21.00
C GLU A 87 -3.18 5.04 -20.21
N ASP A 88 -2.93 3.78 -20.60
CA ASP A 88 -3.42 2.60 -19.89
C ASP A 88 -2.85 2.52 -18.47
N LEU A 89 -1.60 2.94 -18.33
CA LEU A 89 -0.89 3.01 -17.08
C LEU A 89 -1.51 4.02 -16.12
N VAL A 90 -1.73 5.23 -16.63
CA VAL A 90 -2.40 6.31 -15.88
C VAL A 90 -3.79 5.85 -15.47
N GLU A 91 -4.54 5.25 -16.38
CA GLU A 91 -5.87 4.71 -16.10
C GLU A 91 -5.88 3.67 -14.97
N ALA A 92 -4.90 2.76 -14.94
CA ALA A 92 -4.79 1.75 -13.88
C ALA A 92 -4.60 2.40 -12.50
N ILE A 93 -3.70 3.36 -12.40
CA ILE A 93 -3.38 4.05 -11.14
C ILE A 93 -4.55 4.95 -10.71
N GLU A 94 -5.16 5.71 -11.62
CA GLU A 94 -6.33 6.55 -11.31
C GLU A 94 -7.54 5.73 -10.88
N THR A 95 -7.71 4.52 -11.43
CA THR A 95 -8.75 3.59 -10.99
C THR A 95 -8.50 3.06 -9.58
N GLY A 96 -7.27 3.18 -9.07
CA GLY A 96 -6.93 2.83 -7.69
C GLY A 96 -6.04 1.57 -7.56
N ALA A 97 -5.34 1.16 -8.61
CA ALA A 97 -4.29 0.14 -8.49
C ALA A 97 -3.13 0.66 -7.63
N ASP A 98 -2.53 -0.22 -6.83
CA ASP A 98 -1.38 0.13 -6.00
C ASP A 98 -0.05 0.00 -6.76
N ASP A 99 0.00 -0.87 -7.76
CA ASP A 99 1.09 -1.02 -8.71
C ASP A 99 0.62 -1.82 -9.93
N TYR A 100 1.43 -1.85 -10.99
CA TYR A 100 1.14 -2.62 -12.20
C TYR A 100 2.42 -3.24 -12.77
N ILE A 101 2.25 -4.26 -13.61
CA ILE A 101 3.33 -4.90 -14.36
C ILE A 101 2.86 -5.26 -15.77
N VAL A 102 3.67 -4.96 -16.78
CA VAL A 102 3.35 -5.25 -18.19
C VAL A 102 3.83 -6.64 -18.56
N LYS A 103 2.98 -7.40 -19.27
CA LYS A 103 3.32 -8.70 -19.87
C LYS A 103 4.17 -8.49 -21.15
N PRO A 104 5.20 -9.33 -21.40
CA PRO A 104 5.68 -10.41 -20.55
C PRO A 104 6.57 -9.88 -19.42
N PHE A 105 6.50 -10.52 -18.26
CA PHE A 105 7.29 -10.17 -17.09
C PHE A 105 8.15 -11.36 -16.60
N SER A 106 9.22 -11.03 -15.88
CA SER A 106 10.04 -12.04 -15.23
C SER A 106 9.56 -12.34 -13.79
N GLU A 107 9.80 -13.57 -13.32
CA GLU A 107 9.52 -13.94 -11.92
C GLU A 107 10.19 -12.98 -10.90
N PRO A 108 11.46 -12.56 -11.06
CA PRO A 108 12.06 -11.59 -10.16
C PRO A 108 11.34 -10.23 -10.14
N ALA A 109 10.88 -9.73 -11.31
CA ALA A 109 10.15 -8.47 -11.39
C ALA A 109 8.81 -8.54 -10.64
N LEU A 110 8.05 -9.63 -10.83
CA LEU A 110 6.81 -9.88 -10.08
C LEU A 110 7.08 -9.93 -8.58
N ARG A 111 8.08 -10.70 -8.16
CA ARG A 111 8.46 -10.85 -6.76
C ARG A 111 8.76 -9.52 -6.07
N VAL A 112 9.56 -8.66 -6.69
CA VAL A 112 9.94 -7.35 -6.12
C VAL A 112 8.71 -6.49 -5.87
N ARG A 113 7.76 -6.45 -6.81
CA ARG A 113 6.53 -5.66 -6.68
C ARG A 113 5.61 -6.21 -5.60
N LEU A 114 5.40 -7.53 -5.56
CA LEU A 114 4.61 -8.18 -4.51
C LEU A 114 5.16 -7.88 -3.12
N LEU A 115 6.48 -7.99 -2.93
CA LEU A 115 7.13 -7.69 -1.64
C LEU A 115 6.95 -6.20 -1.27
N ALA A 116 7.05 -5.29 -2.23
CA ALA A 116 6.85 -3.87 -1.98
C ALA A 116 5.41 -3.57 -1.52
N LEU A 117 4.40 -4.16 -2.16
CA LEU A 117 3.00 -3.98 -1.81
C LEU A 117 2.66 -4.60 -0.44
N LEU A 118 3.13 -5.81 -0.16
CA LEU A 118 2.92 -6.48 1.13
C LEU A 118 3.58 -5.70 2.27
N ARG A 119 4.77 -5.15 2.05
CA ARG A 119 5.44 -4.28 3.02
C ARG A 119 4.63 -3.01 3.31
N ARG A 120 4.10 -2.34 2.27
CA ARG A 120 3.21 -1.16 2.44
C ARG A 120 1.96 -1.52 3.23
N LYS A 121 1.32 -2.65 2.95
CA LYS A 121 0.16 -3.13 3.71
C LYS A 121 0.49 -3.37 5.18
N ASN A 122 1.61 -4.03 5.47
CA ASN A 122 2.04 -4.29 6.85
C ASN A 122 2.32 -2.98 7.60
N ALA A 123 2.95 -2.00 6.93
CA ALA A 123 3.15 -0.68 7.51
C ALA A 123 1.83 0.06 7.77
N ALA A 124 0.84 -0.10 6.89
CA ALA A 124 -0.49 0.51 7.03
C ALA A 124 -1.42 -0.21 8.03
N ASN A 125 -1.09 -1.44 8.46
CA ASN A 125 -1.92 -2.20 9.38
C ASN A 125 -1.87 -1.59 10.80
N PRO A 126 -2.97 -1.04 11.34
CA PRO A 126 -2.99 -0.44 12.67
C PRO A 126 -2.73 -1.45 13.79
N ASP A 127 -3.05 -2.73 13.58
CA ASP A 127 -2.89 -3.79 14.60
C ASP A 127 -1.45 -4.33 14.66
N ASN A 128 -0.60 -3.99 13.70
CA ASN A 128 0.82 -4.37 13.75
C ASN A 128 1.61 -3.33 14.56
N PRO A 129 2.06 -3.65 15.79
CA PRO A 129 2.80 -2.70 16.61
C PRO A 129 4.17 -2.36 16.03
N VAL A 130 4.80 -3.28 15.29
CA VAL A 130 6.11 -3.06 14.67
C VAL A 130 5.98 -3.09 13.15
N PHE A 131 6.43 -2.04 12.49
CA PHE A 131 6.43 -1.96 11.03
C PHE A 131 7.66 -1.22 10.50
N ASP A 132 8.07 -1.55 9.28
CA ASP A 132 9.20 -0.93 8.58
C ASP A 132 8.77 -0.20 7.31
N VAL A 133 9.48 0.90 7.01
CA VAL A 133 9.35 1.66 5.77
C VAL A 133 10.74 2.12 5.32
N GLY A 134 11.28 1.46 4.30
CA GLY A 134 12.66 1.70 3.87
C GLY A 134 13.65 1.44 5.02
N PRO A 135 14.49 2.42 5.37
CA PRO A 135 15.45 2.28 6.46
C PRO A 135 14.87 2.53 7.86
N TYR A 136 13.56 2.86 7.96
CA TYR A 136 12.91 3.18 9.22
C TYR A 136 12.19 1.96 9.80
N VAL A 137 12.36 1.71 11.10
CA VAL A 137 11.62 0.70 11.87
C VAL A 137 10.89 1.41 13.00
N PHE A 138 9.58 1.28 13.04
CA PHE A 138 8.70 1.82 14.08
C PHE A 138 8.21 0.72 14.99
N ASP A 139 8.24 0.95 16.29
CA ASP A 139 7.49 0.19 17.29
C ASP A 139 6.49 1.13 17.96
N THR A 140 5.20 0.94 17.66
CA THR A 140 4.13 1.80 18.17
C THR A 140 3.76 1.48 19.62
N GLN A 141 4.06 0.28 20.11
CA GLN A 141 3.85 -0.11 21.48
C GLN A 141 4.94 0.48 22.39
N ALA A 142 6.19 0.33 21.99
CA ALA A 142 7.32 0.95 22.68
C ALA A 142 7.44 2.46 22.41
N ARG A 143 6.71 2.99 21.40
CA ARG A 143 6.76 4.38 20.92
C ARG A 143 8.17 4.83 20.54
N CYS A 144 8.90 3.98 19.84
CA CYS A 144 10.24 4.26 19.36
C CYS A 144 10.36 4.10 17.84
N VAL A 145 11.34 4.76 17.26
CA VAL A 145 11.69 4.66 15.86
C VAL A 145 13.19 4.58 15.69
N HIS A 146 13.63 3.72 14.77
CA HIS A 146 15.02 3.57 14.37
C HIS A 146 15.20 3.92 12.90
N LEU A 147 16.33 4.53 12.57
CA LEU A 147 16.78 4.77 11.18
C LEU A 147 18.14 4.08 11.01
N ASN A 148 18.22 3.03 10.19
CA ASN A 148 19.43 2.21 10.03
C ASN A 148 19.99 1.75 11.40
N ASP A 149 19.12 1.22 12.27
CA ASP A 149 19.41 0.78 13.65
C ASP A 149 19.79 1.88 14.65
N GLU A 150 19.87 3.15 14.22
CA GLU A 150 20.06 4.31 15.11
C GLU A 150 18.71 4.72 15.71
N ALA A 151 18.57 4.70 17.03
CA ALA A 151 17.36 5.13 17.71
C ALA A 151 17.17 6.66 17.60
N ILE A 152 15.98 7.09 17.19
CA ILE A 152 15.62 8.50 17.05
C ILE A 152 14.61 8.90 18.13
N THR A 153 14.94 9.94 18.89
CA THR A 153 14.04 10.47 19.91
C THR A 153 13.06 11.47 19.33
N LEU A 154 11.77 11.14 19.36
CA LEU A 154 10.66 12.01 18.96
C LEU A 154 9.84 12.41 20.20
N ALA A 155 9.33 13.65 20.21
CA ALA A 155 8.30 14.03 21.16
C ALA A 155 6.99 13.25 20.89
N PRO A 156 6.09 13.06 21.88
CA PRO A 156 4.89 12.24 21.71
C PRO A 156 4.06 12.59 20.47
N LYS A 157 3.83 13.87 20.20
CA LYS A 157 3.06 14.32 19.02
C LYS A 157 3.82 14.23 17.70
N GLU A 158 5.15 14.33 17.75
CA GLU A 158 6.03 14.07 16.59
C GLU A 158 5.98 12.60 16.21
N PHE A 159 5.99 11.69 17.20
CA PHE A 159 5.86 10.26 16.99
C PHE A 159 4.50 9.91 16.37
N ASP A 160 3.40 10.44 16.92
CA ASP A 160 2.05 10.22 16.40
C ASP A 160 1.93 10.68 14.93
N LEU A 161 2.47 11.88 14.60
CA LEU A 161 2.54 12.38 13.22
C LEU A 161 3.37 11.48 12.32
N ALA A 162 4.55 11.06 12.78
CA ALA A 162 5.42 10.17 12.03
C ALA A 162 4.70 8.85 11.71
N VAL A 163 4.10 8.20 12.70
CA VAL A 163 3.34 6.95 12.51
C VAL A 163 2.20 7.16 11.52
N LEU A 164 1.45 8.28 11.62
CA LEU A 164 0.36 8.58 10.71
C LEU A 164 0.85 8.68 9.25
N PHE A 165 1.93 9.40 8.99
CA PHE A 165 2.48 9.54 7.64
C PHE A 165 3.08 8.25 7.11
N PHE A 166 3.88 7.56 7.92
CA PHE A 166 4.55 6.35 7.48
C PHE A 166 3.59 5.18 7.24
N ARG A 167 2.46 5.14 7.94
CA ARG A 167 1.38 4.17 7.68
C ARG A 167 0.51 4.53 6.47
N ASN A 168 0.55 5.78 6.00
CA ASN A 168 -0.30 6.27 4.92
C ASN A 168 0.52 6.93 3.79
N LEU A 169 1.56 6.25 3.34
CA LEU A 169 2.41 6.74 2.26
C LEU A 169 1.60 7.00 0.99
N GLY A 170 1.88 8.14 0.35
CA GLY A 170 1.18 8.57 -0.87
C GLY A 170 -0.18 9.22 -0.63
N ARG A 171 -0.68 9.26 0.61
CA ARG A 171 -1.96 9.90 0.96
C ARG A 171 -1.77 11.39 1.26
N LEU A 172 -2.69 12.20 0.77
CA LEU A 172 -2.79 13.62 1.12
C LEU A 172 -3.65 13.80 2.38
N PHE A 173 -3.22 14.69 3.27
CA PHE A 173 -3.94 15.06 4.47
C PHE A 173 -4.16 16.57 4.50
N SER A 174 -5.40 17.01 4.78
CA SER A 174 -5.65 18.41 5.11
C SER A 174 -5.08 18.76 6.49
N ARG A 175 -4.82 20.06 6.73
CA ARG A 175 -4.38 20.56 8.05
C ARG A 175 -5.35 20.18 9.17
N ASP A 176 -6.65 20.30 8.88
CA ASP A 176 -7.72 19.99 9.84
C ASP A 176 -7.75 18.49 10.16
N ALA A 177 -7.63 17.63 9.13
CA ALA A 177 -7.54 16.19 9.33
C ALA A 177 -6.34 15.78 10.19
N LEU A 178 -5.17 16.39 9.98
CA LEU A 178 -3.98 16.18 10.81
C LEU A 178 -4.20 16.66 12.25
N SER A 179 -4.83 17.83 12.41
CA SER A 179 -5.11 18.41 13.72
C SER A 179 -6.05 17.55 14.54
N VAL A 180 -7.13 17.10 13.95
CA VAL A 180 -8.10 16.19 14.59
C VAL A 180 -7.44 14.86 14.93
N ALA A 181 -6.72 14.25 13.98
CA ALA A 181 -6.08 12.95 14.16
C ALA A 181 -5.04 12.94 15.31
N ILE A 182 -4.27 14.04 15.47
CA ILE A 182 -3.15 14.08 16.42
C ILE A 182 -3.51 14.73 17.75
N TRP A 183 -4.36 15.79 17.74
CA TRP A 183 -4.71 16.55 18.95
C TRP A 183 -6.16 16.36 19.40
N ASN A 184 -6.96 15.55 18.68
CA ASN A 184 -8.39 15.34 18.92
C ASN A 184 -9.21 16.66 18.94
N ARG A 185 -8.73 17.69 18.24
CA ARG A 185 -9.39 18.99 18.10
C ARG A 185 -8.84 19.72 16.87
N GLU A 186 -9.63 20.63 16.36
CA GLU A 186 -9.14 21.56 15.34
C GLU A 186 -8.14 22.56 15.98
N ILE A 187 -7.04 22.77 15.29
CA ILE A 187 -6.04 23.79 15.65
C ILE A 187 -6.29 24.99 14.73
N PRO A 188 -6.42 26.22 15.29
CA PRO A 188 -6.63 27.41 14.45
C PRO A 188 -5.60 27.50 13.32
N ALA A 189 -6.04 27.88 12.11
CA ALA A 189 -5.17 28.01 10.94
C ALA A 189 -3.99 28.96 11.15
N THR A 190 -4.13 29.93 12.06
CA THR A 190 -3.08 30.86 12.48
C THR A 190 -2.02 30.25 13.40
N SER A 191 -2.28 29.08 13.96
CA SER A 191 -1.34 28.39 14.86
C SER A 191 -0.21 27.74 14.07
N ARG A 192 1.02 27.96 14.49
CA ARG A 192 2.22 27.33 13.94
C ARG A 192 2.53 25.96 14.57
N THR A 193 1.67 25.47 15.46
CA THR A 193 1.91 24.22 16.20
C THR A 193 2.15 23.03 15.26
N LEU A 194 1.25 22.84 14.30
CA LEU A 194 1.37 21.76 13.32
C LEU A 194 2.66 21.89 12.49
N ASP A 195 2.96 23.11 11.99
CA ASP A 195 4.13 23.36 11.15
C ASP A 195 5.44 23.08 11.88
N THR A 196 5.50 23.46 13.17
CA THR A 196 6.66 23.18 14.03
C THR A 196 6.87 21.68 14.21
N HIS A 197 5.81 20.92 14.49
CA HIS A 197 5.92 19.47 14.64
C HIS A 197 6.30 18.78 13.32
N LEU A 198 5.72 19.23 12.19
CA LEU A 198 6.08 18.73 10.86
C LEU A 198 7.55 19.00 10.51
N SER A 199 8.03 20.21 10.83
CA SER A 199 9.44 20.57 10.62
C SER A 199 10.36 19.69 11.47
N ASN A 200 10.02 19.48 12.74
CA ASN A 200 10.80 18.61 13.64
C ASN A 200 10.82 17.16 13.16
N VAL A 201 9.66 16.61 12.73
CA VAL A 201 9.58 15.25 12.17
C VAL A 201 10.49 15.12 10.95
N ARG A 202 10.43 16.08 9.99
CA ARG A 202 11.30 16.06 8.81
C ARG A 202 12.78 16.08 9.20
N GLN A 203 13.15 16.94 10.14
CA GLN A 203 14.54 17.11 10.55
C GLN A 203 15.06 15.89 11.32
N LYS A 204 14.36 15.45 12.36
CA LYS A 204 14.80 14.38 13.25
C LYS A 204 14.84 13.03 12.53
N LEU A 205 13.83 12.72 11.72
CA LEU A 205 13.80 11.51 10.92
C LEU A 205 14.64 11.62 9.64
N ARG A 206 15.31 12.74 9.39
CA ARG A 206 16.11 12.93 8.18
C ARG A 206 15.33 12.55 6.93
N ILE A 207 14.06 13.02 6.83
CA ILE A 207 13.20 12.71 5.69
C ILE A 207 13.71 13.44 4.46
N ARG A 208 14.42 12.72 3.60
CA ARG A 208 15.09 13.21 2.40
C ARG A 208 14.98 12.18 1.29
N PRO A 209 15.06 12.59 0.00
CA PRO A 209 15.04 11.66 -1.13
C PRO A 209 16.07 10.53 -1.02
N GLU A 210 17.25 10.78 -0.42
CA GLU A 210 18.29 9.78 -0.21
C GLU A 210 17.82 8.62 0.70
N ASN A 211 16.89 8.89 1.61
CA ASN A 211 16.26 7.89 2.47
C ASN A 211 14.94 7.35 1.88
N GLY A 212 14.68 7.64 0.58
CA GLY A 212 13.52 7.12 -0.15
C GLY A 212 12.19 7.78 0.20
N LEU A 213 12.18 8.90 0.95
CA LEU A 213 10.97 9.57 1.43
C LEU A 213 10.99 11.07 1.21
N ARG A 214 9.80 11.64 0.95
CA ARG A 214 9.60 13.09 0.87
C ARG A 214 8.23 13.47 1.43
N ILE A 215 8.18 14.49 2.29
CA ILE A 215 6.92 15.14 2.69
C ILE A 215 6.76 16.39 1.82
N VAL A 216 5.69 16.43 1.04
CA VAL A 216 5.33 17.56 0.16
C VAL A 216 4.18 18.31 0.81
N SER A 217 4.24 19.64 0.84
CA SER A 217 3.10 20.51 1.11
C SER A 217 2.59 21.04 -0.21
N SER A 218 1.30 20.88 -0.49
CA SER A 218 0.58 21.53 -1.60
C SER A 218 0.07 22.88 -1.15
#